data_72cb843d693101333b8f5239a11d911e
#
_entry.id   72cb843d693101333b8f5239a11d911e
#
_cell.length_a   1.000
_cell.length_b   1.000
_cell.length_c   1.000
_cell.angle_alpha   90.00
_cell.angle_beta   90.00
_cell.angle_gamma   90.00
#
_symmetry.space_group_name_H-M   'P 1'
#
loop_
_entity.id
_entity.type
_entity.pdbx_description
1 polymer ?
#
loop_
_entity_poly.entity_id
_entity_poly.type
_entity_poly.pdbx_seq_one_letter_code
_entity_poly.pdbx_strand_id
1 'polypeptide(L)' 'MANKPTHTAFTVREYKTSDGQEKGRWLEIGAAWVHKDGKGFDVALEALPVDGRLVLRLNEPKEKAE' A
#
# COMPACT_ATOMS: atom_id res chain seq x y z
N MET A 1 -3.89 10.94 15.81
CA MET A 1 -4.43 11.17 14.72
C MET A 1 -5.74 10.71 14.60
N ALA A 2 -6.58 11.45 14.40
CA ALA A 2 -7.93 11.10 14.37
C ALA A 2 -8.40 10.56 13.09
N ASN A 3 -7.76 10.89 12.04
CA ASN A 3 -8.26 10.51 10.73
C ASN A 3 -7.81 9.15 10.30
N LYS A 4 -8.69 8.45 9.64
CA LYS A 4 -8.31 7.20 9.08
C LYS A 4 -7.56 7.42 7.80
N PRO A 5 -6.60 6.57 7.48
CA PRO A 5 -5.87 6.74 6.24
C PRO A 5 -6.78 6.53 5.04
N THR A 6 -6.55 7.28 4.00
CA THR A 6 -7.35 7.13 2.79
C THR A 6 -6.77 6.06 1.89
N HIS A 7 -5.51 5.72 2.06
CA HIS A 7 -4.84 4.74 1.22
C HIS A 7 -3.95 3.87 2.08
N THR A 8 -3.63 2.72 1.57
CA THR A 8 -2.66 1.83 2.21
C THR A 8 -1.46 1.72 1.29
N ALA A 9 -0.29 1.77 1.88
CA ALA A 9 0.95 1.68 1.12
C ALA A 9 1.42 0.24 1.10
N PHE A 10 1.74 -0.24 -0.10
CA PHE A 10 2.19 -1.61 -0.29
C PHE A 10 3.49 -1.61 -1.06
N THR A 11 4.27 -2.65 -0.86
CA THR A 11 5.37 -2.93 -1.76
C THR A 11 5.07 -4.28 -2.42
N VAL A 12 5.45 -4.43 -3.66
CA VAL A 12 5.21 -5.66 -4.39
C VAL A 12 6.53 -6.36 -4.58
N ARG A 13 6.63 -7.56 -4.07
CA ARG A 13 7.85 -8.35 -4.19
C ARG A 13 7.59 -9.43 -5.21
N GLU A 14 8.44 -9.49 -6.23
CA GLU A 14 8.29 -10.51 -7.24
C GLU A 14 9.19 -11.66 -6.93
N TYR A 15 8.71 -12.84 -7.10
CA TYR A 15 9.50 -14.03 -6.82
C TYR A 15 9.13 -15.11 -7.82
N LYS A 16 10.04 -16.04 -8.01
CA LYS A 16 9.78 -17.15 -8.89
C LYS A 16 9.48 -18.38 -8.07
N THR A 17 8.50 -19.11 -8.48
CA THR A 17 8.19 -20.37 -7.84
C THR A 17 9.07 -21.46 -8.40
N SER A 18 9.03 -22.62 -7.80
CA SER A 18 9.88 -23.71 -8.24
C SER A 18 9.49 -24.21 -9.60
N ASP A 19 8.28 -23.97 -10.08
CA ASP A 19 7.89 -24.39 -11.42
C ASP A 19 8.17 -23.31 -12.45
N GLY A 20 8.87 -22.25 -12.08
CA GLY A 20 9.26 -21.23 -13.04
C GLY A 20 8.29 -20.10 -13.23
N GLN A 21 7.22 -20.03 -12.46
CA GLN A 21 6.27 -18.96 -12.63
C GLN A 21 6.69 -17.77 -11.82
N GLU A 22 6.39 -16.56 -12.32
CA GLU A 22 6.66 -15.36 -11.59
C GLU A 22 5.40 -14.92 -10.91
N LYS A 23 5.49 -14.61 -9.63
CA LYS A 23 4.35 -14.16 -8.87
C LYS A 23 4.72 -12.94 -8.09
N GLY A 24 3.73 -12.15 -7.79
CA GLY A 24 3.93 -10.95 -6.98
C GLY A 24 3.29 -11.10 -5.63
N ARG A 25 3.95 -10.61 -4.62
CA ARG A 25 3.40 -10.62 -3.29
C ARG A 25 3.29 -9.20 -2.83
N TRP A 26 2.10 -8.81 -2.36
CA TRP A 26 1.88 -7.47 -1.88
C TRP A 26 2.04 -7.46 -0.37
N LEU A 27 2.87 -6.57 0.11
CA LEU A 27 3.08 -6.43 1.53
C LEU A 27 2.67 -5.04 1.93
N GLU A 28 1.85 -4.95 2.98
CA GLU A 28 1.44 -3.67 3.49
C GLU A 28 2.58 -3.10 4.31
N ILE A 29 3.04 -1.92 3.98
CA ILE A 29 4.15 -1.32 4.67
C ILE A 29 3.80 0.02 5.30
N GLY A 30 2.60 0.50 5.12
CA GLY A 30 2.25 1.76 5.75
C GLY A 30 0.88 2.23 5.32
N ALA A 31 0.63 3.49 5.56
CA ALA A 31 -0.65 4.09 5.25
C ALA A 31 -0.42 5.49 4.72
N ALA A 32 -1.41 6.01 4.02
CA ALA A 32 -1.31 7.33 3.44
C ALA A 32 -2.59 8.09 3.65
N TRP A 33 -2.45 9.39 3.81
CA TRP A 33 -3.59 10.28 3.99
C TRP A 33 -3.52 11.33 2.90
N VAL A 34 -4.61 11.51 2.17
CA VAL A 34 -4.65 12.53 1.14
C VAL A 34 -4.79 13.89 1.83
N HIS A 35 -4.14 14.90 1.28
CA HIS A 35 -4.23 16.24 1.83
C HIS A 35 -5.60 16.82 1.53
N LYS A 36 -6.00 17.79 2.32
CA LYS A 36 -7.32 18.37 2.17
C LYS A 36 -7.54 18.98 0.81
N ASP A 37 -6.50 19.51 0.21
CA ASP A 37 -6.66 20.14 -1.10
C ASP A 37 -6.57 19.10 -2.22
N GLY A 38 -6.39 17.83 -1.87
CA GLY A 38 -6.33 16.79 -2.87
C GLY A 38 -5.08 16.78 -3.72
N LYS A 39 -4.07 17.56 -3.36
CA LYS A 39 -2.89 17.66 -4.18
C LYS A 39 -1.69 16.91 -3.68
N GLY A 40 -1.78 16.24 -2.60
CA GLY A 40 -0.65 15.48 -2.09
C GLY A 40 -1.07 14.49 -1.06
N PHE A 41 -0.11 13.74 -0.56
CA PHE A 41 -0.34 12.71 0.42
C PHE A 41 0.71 12.76 1.49
N ASP A 42 0.31 12.42 2.71
CA ASP A 42 1.25 12.15 3.76
C ASP A 42 1.31 10.64 3.88
N VAL A 43 2.49 10.07 3.76
CA VAL A 43 2.66 8.63 3.81
C VAL A 43 3.51 8.27 5.01
N ALA A 44 2.98 7.41 5.86
CA ALA A 44 3.71 6.93 7.03
C ALA A 44 4.06 5.48 6.78
N LEU A 45 5.33 5.16 6.74
CA LEU A 45 5.76 3.81 6.43
C LEU A 45 6.32 3.16 7.66
N GLU A 46 5.96 1.90 7.86
CA GLU A 46 6.51 1.12 8.95
C GLU A 46 7.71 0.33 8.47
N ALA A 47 7.87 0.19 7.18
CA ALA A 47 8.99 -0.49 6.58
C ALA A 47 9.31 0.22 5.29
N LEU A 48 10.51 0.12 4.84
CA LEU A 48 10.91 0.78 3.60
C LEU A 48 11.01 -0.24 2.49
N PRO A 49 10.50 0.10 1.29
CA PRO A 49 10.62 -0.83 0.18
C PRO A 49 12.07 -0.89 -0.27
N VAL A 50 12.58 -2.08 -0.41
CA VAL A 50 13.99 -2.23 -0.74
C VAL A 50 14.28 -1.81 -2.17
N ASP A 51 13.31 -1.88 -3.04
CA ASP A 51 13.50 -1.49 -4.42
C ASP A 51 13.11 -0.05 -4.69
N GLY A 52 12.72 0.69 -3.66
CA GLY A 52 12.37 2.08 -3.83
C GLY A 52 11.01 2.34 -4.41
N ARG A 53 10.18 1.31 -4.56
CA ARG A 53 8.85 1.50 -5.11
C ARG A 53 7.80 1.21 -4.10
N LEU A 54 6.72 1.95 -4.13
CA LEU A 54 5.58 1.63 -3.30
C LEU A 54 4.31 1.89 -4.10
N VAL A 55 3.25 1.22 -3.73
CA VAL A 55 1.97 1.34 -4.38
C VAL A 55 0.97 1.80 -3.35
N LEU A 56 0.18 2.80 -3.69
CA LEU A 56 -0.88 3.27 -2.82
C LEU A 56 -2.21 2.81 -3.39
N ARG A 57 -3.01 2.16 -2.55
CA ARG A 57 -4.32 1.70 -2.98
C ARG A 57 -5.35 2.36 -2.11
N LEU A 58 -6.42 2.82 -2.71
CA LEU A 58 -7.49 3.48 -2.01
C LEU A 58 -8.17 2.52 -1.06
N ASN A 59 -8.37 2.94 0.17
CA ASN A 59 -9.07 2.12 1.14
C ASN A 59 -10.54 2.36 0.98
N GLU A 60 -11.25 1.43 0.41
CA GLU A 60 -12.66 1.58 0.25
C GLU A 60 -13.38 1.10 1.46
N PRO A 61 -14.44 1.74 1.83
CA PRO A 61 -15.19 1.28 2.97
C PRO A 61 -15.74 -0.07 2.68
N LYS A 62 -15.54 -1.01 3.51
CA LYS A 62 -16.00 -2.26 3.19
C LYS A 62 -17.13 -2.56 3.82
N GLU A 63 -17.98 -1.94 3.77
CA GLU A 63 -19.10 -2.25 4.34
C GLU A 63 -19.53 -3.45 4.00
N LYS A 64 -19.18 -3.91 3.37
CA LYS A 64 -19.60 -4.99 3.04
C LYS A 64 -18.84 -5.89 3.23
N ALA A 65 -18.44 -6.13 3.60
CA ALA A 65 -17.81 -6.89 3.71
C ALA A 65 -17.74 -7.78 3.93
N GLU A 66 -17.94 -7.84 3.92
CA GLU A 66 -18.04 -8.56 4.02
C GLU A 66 -18.15 -8.92 4.34
#